data_aaf53013f00ec073bad0a941a03b262c
#
_entry.id   aaf53013f00ec073bad0a941a03b262c
#
_cell.length_a   1.000
_cell.length_b   1.000
_cell.length_c   1.000
_cell.angle_alpha   90.00
_cell.angle_beta   90.00
_cell.angle_gamma   90.00
#
_symmetry.space_group_name_H-M   'P 1'
#
loop_
_entity.id
_entity.type
_entity.pdbx_description
1 polymer ?
#
loop_
_entity_poly.entity_id
_entity_poly.type
_entity_poly.pdbx_seq_one_letter_code
_entity_poly.pdbx_strand_id
1 'polypeptide(L)'
;HEPRIFDKGRVLQPLEKLRMPNFDFTNDEVGRLLTALMSFQREIQPPAAMPARSARVDNLGVGRTLVHRRNCVGCHIIEGDGGDFVKLVADPSLGPPMLTPEGARVQPDWLYAFIRGPITIRPWLDVRMPTFGLDDQNINQVISYFGSISNTIGPFQTHELRTASSTGDAGGKQLFELLKCQQCHVLGAIPKDQPTSNLAPDLRMAPERLQADWIMDWLKKPSDILPGTRMPAFWPDYPKSYYPQMGGDAETQIRAIRDHLLTFRGGPSPKVGGAKNANNNNN
;
A
#
# COMPACT_ATOMS: atom_id res chain seq x y z
N HIS A 1 11.84 -34.40 13.73
CA HIS A 1 11.64 -34.04 12.31
C HIS A 1 10.42 -34.78 11.76
N GLU A 2 9.27 -34.18 11.93
CA GLU A 2 8.02 -34.72 11.45
C GLU A 2 7.51 -33.85 10.30
N PRO A 3 7.79 -34.19 9.03
CA PRO A 3 7.37 -33.38 7.88
C PRO A 3 5.85 -33.21 7.79
N ARG A 4 5.09 -34.04 8.49
CA ARG A 4 3.62 -33.99 8.53
C ARG A 4 3.05 -33.42 9.84
N ILE A 5 3.85 -32.69 10.61
CA ILE A 5 3.39 -32.13 11.89
C ILE A 5 2.18 -31.19 11.71
N PHE A 6 2.11 -30.50 10.59
CA PHE A 6 1.01 -29.59 10.26
C PHE A 6 -0.28 -30.31 9.82
N ASP A 7 -0.19 -31.62 9.51
CA ASP A 7 -1.35 -32.43 9.14
C ASP A 7 -2.03 -33.05 10.36
N LYS A 8 -1.38 -33.02 11.53
CA LYS A 8 -1.90 -33.64 12.77
C LYS A 8 -3.22 -32.99 13.18
N GLY A 9 -4.24 -33.80 13.38
CA GLY A 9 -5.58 -33.37 13.81
C GLY A 9 -6.44 -32.72 12.73
N ARG A 10 -6.00 -32.71 11.48
CA ARG A 10 -6.75 -32.16 10.34
C ARG A 10 -7.25 -33.25 9.42
N VAL A 11 -8.50 -33.11 8.98
CA VAL A 11 -9.04 -33.96 7.91
C VAL A 11 -8.68 -33.29 6.58
N LEU A 12 -7.69 -33.88 5.89
CA LEU A 12 -7.17 -33.34 4.64
C LEU A 12 -7.58 -34.20 3.46
N GLN A 13 -7.92 -33.57 2.34
CA GLN A 13 -8.09 -34.27 1.08
C GLN A 13 -6.74 -34.84 0.60
N PRO A 14 -6.73 -35.92 -0.22
CA PRO A 14 -5.48 -36.55 -0.65
C PRO A 14 -4.46 -35.59 -1.30
N LEU A 15 -4.92 -34.54 -1.99
CA LEU A 15 -4.07 -33.56 -2.63
C LEU A 15 -3.52 -32.48 -1.66
N GLU A 16 -4.13 -32.34 -0.49
CA GLU A 16 -3.72 -31.37 0.53
C GLU A 16 -2.67 -31.94 1.49
N LYS A 17 -2.47 -33.25 1.46
CA LYS A 17 -1.49 -33.91 2.33
C LYS A 17 -0.07 -33.57 1.89
N LEU A 18 0.77 -33.24 2.87
CA LEU A 18 2.20 -33.07 2.63
C LEU A 18 2.80 -34.36 2.06
N ARG A 19 3.47 -34.26 0.92
CA ARG A 19 4.07 -35.42 0.23
C ARG A 19 5.52 -35.66 0.60
N MET A 20 6.10 -34.81 1.46
CA MET A 20 7.47 -34.99 1.91
C MET A 20 7.55 -36.28 2.77
N PRO A 21 8.39 -37.23 2.41
CA PRO A 21 8.59 -38.43 3.21
C PRO A 21 9.29 -38.09 4.54
N ASN A 22 9.02 -38.89 5.57
CA ASN A 22 9.83 -38.83 6.77
C ASN A 22 11.11 -39.67 6.52
N PHE A 23 12.27 -39.01 6.60
CA PHE A 23 13.56 -39.65 6.38
C PHE A 23 14.20 -40.18 7.66
N ASP A 24 13.52 -40.03 8.81
CA ASP A 24 13.97 -40.48 10.13
C ASP A 24 15.40 -40.02 10.50
N PHE A 25 15.78 -38.82 10.03
CA PHE A 25 17.06 -38.23 10.34
C PHE A 25 17.26 -38.05 11.86
N THR A 26 18.45 -38.39 12.33
CA THR A 26 18.91 -38.03 13.66
C THR A 26 19.15 -36.51 13.77
N ASN A 27 19.22 -36.00 14.99
CA ASN A 27 19.52 -34.56 15.19
C ASN A 27 20.88 -34.15 14.61
N ASP A 28 21.87 -35.04 14.63
CA ASP A 28 23.20 -34.80 14.06
C ASP A 28 23.14 -34.73 12.52
N GLU A 29 22.42 -35.65 11.88
CA GLU A 29 22.22 -35.65 10.43
C GLU A 29 21.46 -34.41 9.95
N VAL A 30 20.43 -33.97 10.70
CA VAL A 30 19.72 -32.72 10.41
C VAL A 30 20.65 -31.52 10.56
N GLY A 31 21.48 -31.48 11.60
CA GLY A 31 22.46 -30.42 11.77
C GLY A 31 23.43 -30.35 10.60
N ARG A 32 23.95 -31.49 10.14
CA ARG A 32 24.83 -31.59 8.96
C ARG A 32 24.10 -31.17 7.68
N LEU A 33 22.86 -31.60 7.48
CA LEU A 33 22.05 -31.25 6.33
C LEU A 33 21.78 -29.75 6.28
N LEU A 34 21.40 -29.15 7.41
CA LEU A 34 21.20 -27.71 7.52
C LEU A 34 22.48 -26.94 7.21
N THR A 35 23.62 -27.39 7.76
CA THR A 35 24.94 -26.79 7.48
C THR A 35 25.27 -26.87 6.00
N ALA A 36 25.04 -28.03 5.36
CA ALA A 36 25.28 -28.21 3.94
C ALA A 36 24.34 -27.30 3.09
N LEU A 37 23.04 -27.26 3.41
CA LEU A 37 22.09 -26.39 2.70
C LEU A 37 22.43 -24.89 2.85
N MET A 38 22.87 -24.49 4.05
CA MET A 38 23.29 -23.12 4.29
C MET A 38 24.63 -22.78 3.61
N SER A 39 25.49 -23.77 3.35
CA SER A 39 26.76 -23.57 2.64
C SER A 39 26.58 -23.36 1.13
N PHE A 40 25.42 -23.71 0.57
CA PHE A 40 25.08 -23.39 -0.82
C PHE A 40 24.69 -21.93 -1.01
N GLN A 41 24.65 -21.13 0.05
CA GLN A 41 24.53 -19.68 -0.09
C GLN A 41 25.77 -19.17 -0.85
N ARG A 42 25.51 -18.36 -1.87
CA ARG A 42 26.53 -17.67 -2.66
C ARG A 42 27.60 -17.09 -1.75
N GLU A 43 28.87 -17.26 -2.09
CA GLU A 43 30.00 -16.65 -1.38
C GLU A 43 29.65 -15.22 -0.98
N ILE A 44 29.59 -14.99 0.33
CA ILE A 44 29.40 -13.63 0.87
C ILE A 44 30.74 -12.93 0.58
N GLN A 45 30.71 -11.96 -0.33
CA GLN A 45 31.90 -11.14 -0.57
C GLN A 45 32.37 -10.55 0.76
N PRO A 46 33.69 -10.60 1.05
CA PRO A 46 34.21 -9.99 2.27
C PRO A 46 33.75 -8.54 2.38
N PRO A 47 33.40 -8.05 3.57
CA PRO A 47 32.93 -6.67 3.77
C PRO A 47 33.86 -5.60 3.17
N ALA A 48 35.18 -5.87 3.15
CA ALA A 48 36.18 -5.00 2.57
C ALA A 48 36.10 -4.92 1.01
N ALA A 49 35.50 -5.91 0.35
CA ALA A 49 35.33 -5.94 -1.11
C ALA A 49 33.94 -5.43 -1.56
N MET A 50 33.08 -5.09 -0.59
CA MET A 50 31.77 -4.52 -0.90
C MET A 50 31.91 -3.01 -1.12
N PRO A 51 31.37 -2.46 -2.24
CA PRO A 51 31.29 -1.02 -2.38
C PRO A 51 30.49 -0.42 -1.22
N ALA A 52 30.87 0.78 -0.79
CA ALA A 52 30.14 1.51 0.24
C ALA A 52 28.63 1.58 -0.15
N ARG A 53 27.78 1.00 0.69
CA ARG A 53 26.34 1.00 0.45
C ARG A 53 25.77 2.40 0.71
N SER A 54 24.98 2.89 -0.22
CA SER A 54 24.17 4.08 0.04
C SER A 54 23.00 3.72 0.97
N ALA A 55 22.53 4.69 1.76
CA ALA A 55 21.35 4.50 2.61
C ALA A 55 20.13 3.94 1.82
N ARG A 56 20.02 4.29 0.55
CA ARG A 56 19.00 3.75 -0.35
C ARG A 56 19.14 2.23 -0.53
N VAL A 57 20.34 1.73 -0.75
CA VAL A 57 20.60 0.29 -0.95
C VAL A 57 20.31 -0.48 0.34
N ASP A 58 20.69 0.06 1.49
CA ASP A 58 20.42 -0.55 2.78
C ASP A 58 18.91 -0.61 3.05
N ASN A 59 18.18 0.47 2.81
CA ASN A 59 16.73 0.52 2.95
C ASN A 59 16.03 -0.47 2.02
N LEU A 60 16.47 -0.60 0.77
CA LEU A 60 15.94 -1.59 -0.17
C LEU A 60 16.13 -3.02 0.35
N GLY A 61 17.33 -3.36 0.83
CA GLY A 61 17.63 -4.70 1.32
C GLY A 61 16.82 -5.08 2.56
N VAL A 62 16.81 -4.21 3.56
CA VAL A 62 16.11 -4.45 4.82
C VAL A 62 14.60 -4.45 4.62
N GLY A 63 14.06 -3.44 3.97
CA GLY A 63 12.63 -3.32 3.75
C GLY A 63 12.08 -4.45 2.87
N ARG A 64 12.79 -4.83 1.79
CA ARG A 64 12.42 -6.00 0.96
C ARG A 64 12.38 -7.28 1.80
N THR A 65 13.36 -7.50 2.66
CA THR A 65 13.38 -8.64 3.56
C THR A 65 12.17 -8.63 4.50
N LEU A 66 11.81 -7.47 5.07
CA LEU A 66 10.67 -7.35 5.97
C LEU A 66 9.33 -7.65 5.28
N VAL A 67 9.08 -7.09 4.10
CA VAL A 67 7.81 -7.31 3.38
C VAL A 67 7.65 -8.77 2.95
N HIS A 68 8.72 -9.46 2.61
CA HIS A 68 8.70 -10.91 2.34
C HIS A 68 8.50 -11.73 3.62
N ARG A 69 9.28 -11.46 4.67
CA ARG A 69 9.17 -12.21 5.95
C ARG A 69 7.81 -12.06 6.62
N ARG A 70 7.17 -10.91 6.47
CA ARG A 70 5.82 -10.64 6.99
C ARG A 70 4.72 -11.02 5.99
N ASN A 71 5.11 -11.62 4.86
CA ASN A 71 4.20 -12.09 3.80
C ASN A 71 3.28 -10.99 3.24
N CYS A 72 3.75 -9.74 3.18
CA CYS A 72 2.99 -8.65 2.55
C CYS A 72 2.72 -8.97 1.07
N VAL A 73 3.69 -9.60 0.41
CA VAL A 73 3.61 -10.03 -1.00
C VAL A 73 2.56 -11.12 -1.25
N GLY A 74 2.16 -11.89 -0.23
CA GLY A 74 1.07 -12.86 -0.39
C GLY A 74 -0.27 -12.21 -0.75
N CYS A 75 -0.50 -10.97 -0.30
CA CYS A 75 -1.70 -10.20 -0.60
C CYS A 75 -1.46 -9.09 -1.62
N HIS A 76 -0.31 -8.43 -1.59
CA HIS A 76 -0.01 -7.25 -2.39
C HIS A 76 1.03 -7.56 -3.47
N ILE A 77 0.87 -6.93 -4.64
CA ILE A 77 1.92 -6.91 -5.66
C ILE A 77 2.92 -5.80 -5.30
N ILE A 78 4.20 -6.17 -5.16
CA ILE A 78 5.29 -5.25 -4.83
C ILE A 78 6.45 -5.52 -5.80
N GLU A 79 6.90 -4.52 -6.53
CA GLU A 79 7.95 -4.64 -7.57
C GLU A 79 7.65 -5.75 -8.61
N GLY A 80 6.38 -6.00 -8.90
CA GLY A 80 5.93 -7.03 -9.83
C GLY A 80 5.84 -8.45 -9.24
N ASP A 81 6.18 -8.62 -7.97
CA ASP A 81 6.15 -9.92 -7.27
C ASP A 81 4.94 -10.04 -6.35
N GLY A 82 4.45 -11.25 -6.17
CA GLY A 82 3.37 -11.58 -5.24
C GLY A 82 1.95 -11.37 -5.77
N GLY A 83 1.05 -10.94 -4.88
CA GLY A 83 -0.36 -10.72 -5.19
C GLY A 83 -1.16 -12.02 -5.37
N ASP A 84 -0.76 -13.12 -4.73
CA ASP A 84 -1.46 -14.40 -4.87
C ASP A 84 -2.91 -14.31 -4.47
N PHE A 85 -3.21 -13.53 -3.43
CA PHE A 85 -4.60 -13.28 -3.03
C PHE A 85 -5.39 -12.53 -4.11
N VAL A 86 -4.78 -11.59 -4.83
CA VAL A 86 -5.45 -10.84 -5.91
C VAL A 86 -5.89 -11.77 -7.04
N LYS A 87 -5.13 -12.83 -7.31
CA LYS A 87 -5.46 -13.85 -8.31
C LYS A 87 -6.71 -14.66 -7.97
N LEU A 88 -7.10 -14.70 -6.69
CA LEU A 88 -8.28 -15.41 -6.21
C LEU A 88 -9.55 -14.54 -6.24
N VAL A 89 -9.41 -13.23 -6.43
CA VAL A 89 -10.54 -12.30 -6.46
C VAL A 89 -11.05 -12.17 -7.89
N ALA A 90 -12.35 -12.36 -8.08
CA ALA A 90 -12.96 -12.29 -9.42
C ALA A 90 -12.73 -10.95 -10.13
N ASP A 91 -12.67 -9.86 -9.37
CA ASP A 91 -12.33 -8.53 -9.85
C ASP A 91 -11.10 -8.00 -9.09
N PRO A 92 -9.92 -7.95 -9.73
CA PRO A 92 -8.69 -7.48 -9.09
C PRO A 92 -8.78 -6.08 -8.47
N SER A 93 -9.66 -5.21 -8.98
CA SER A 93 -9.86 -3.87 -8.42
C SER A 93 -10.47 -3.88 -7.02
N LEU A 94 -11.11 -4.97 -6.63
CA LEU A 94 -11.68 -5.19 -5.30
C LEU A 94 -10.68 -5.85 -4.33
N GLY A 95 -9.57 -6.35 -4.85
CA GLY A 95 -8.50 -6.98 -4.07
C GLY A 95 -7.60 -5.98 -3.32
N PRO A 96 -6.56 -6.50 -2.63
CA PRO A 96 -5.48 -5.69 -2.08
C PRO A 96 -4.78 -4.87 -3.16
N PRO A 97 -4.49 -3.58 -2.93
CA PRO A 97 -3.85 -2.74 -3.93
C PRO A 97 -2.38 -3.14 -4.18
N MET A 98 -1.88 -2.84 -5.37
CA MET A 98 -0.45 -2.85 -5.65
C MET A 98 0.25 -1.77 -4.82
N LEU A 99 1.38 -2.12 -4.20
CA LEU A 99 2.13 -1.23 -3.30
C LEU A 99 3.44 -0.71 -3.90
N THR A 100 3.81 -1.09 -5.11
CA THR A 100 5.02 -0.55 -5.76
C THR A 100 5.06 0.99 -5.74
N PRO A 101 3.96 1.73 -6.04
CA PRO A 101 3.97 3.19 -5.99
C PRO A 101 3.64 3.77 -4.60
N GLU A 102 3.58 2.97 -3.52
CA GLU A 102 3.06 3.41 -2.22
C GLU A 102 3.85 4.56 -1.62
N GLY A 103 5.18 4.55 -1.76
CA GLY A 103 6.05 5.61 -1.26
C GLY A 103 5.80 6.97 -1.92
N ALA A 104 5.40 7.00 -3.19
CA ALA A 104 4.99 8.23 -3.88
C ALA A 104 3.54 8.62 -3.58
N ARG A 105 2.68 7.62 -3.28
CA ARG A 105 1.24 7.81 -3.13
C ARG A 105 0.85 8.35 -1.76
N VAL A 106 1.43 7.80 -0.70
CA VAL A 106 0.94 7.99 0.67
C VAL A 106 1.93 8.80 1.50
N GLN A 107 1.39 9.67 2.34
CA GLN A 107 2.19 10.42 3.31
C GLN A 107 2.80 9.46 4.34
N PRO A 108 4.09 9.57 4.65
CA PRO A 108 4.78 8.64 5.53
C PRO A 108 4.18 8.52 6.92
N ASP A 109 3.77 9.64 7.52
CA ASP A 109 3.18 9.64 8.86
C ASP A 109 1.84 8.88 8.89
N TRP A 110 1.03 9.05 7.84
CA TRP A 110 -0.20 8.30 7.70
C TRP A 110 0.09 6.81 7.50
N LEU A 111 1.09 6.48 6.65
CA LEU A 111 1.48 5.10 6.39
C LEU A 111 2.02 4.42 7.66
N TYR A 112 2.81 5.15 8.47
CA TYR A 112 3.28 4.68 9.76
C TYR A 112 2.12 4.31 10.69
N ALA A 113 1.17 5.24 10.87
CA ALA A 113 0.00 5.01 11.71
C ALA A 113 -0.87 3.85 11.18
N PHE A 114 -0.99 3.75 9.85
CA PHE A 114 -1.75 2.68 9.20
C PHE A 114 -1.13 1.30 9.38
N ILE A 115 0.19 1.15 9.19
CA ILE A 115 0.88 -0.14 9.40
C ILE A 115 0.80 -0.55 10.88
N ARG A 116 0.88 0.41 11.79
CA ARG A 116 0.77 0.17 13.23
C ARG A 116 -0.61 -0.30 13.66
N GLY A 117 -1.65 0.26 13.05
CA GLY A 117 -3.05 -0.08 13.33
C GLY A 117 -3.93 0.14 12.10
N PRO A 118 -4.02 -0.86 11.20
CA PRO A 118 -4.78 -0.71 9.98
C PRO A 118 -6.25 -0.39 10.24
N ILE A 119 -6.72 0.69 9.61
CA ILE A 119 -8.15 1.02 9.56
C ILE A 119 -8.78 0.45 8.31
N THR A 120 -10.10 0.32 8.30
CA THR A 120 -10.84 -0.11 7.13
C THR A 120 -11.04 1.06 6.16
N ILE A 121 -10.33 1.03 5.02
CA ILE A 121 -10.43 2.07 3.98
C ILE A 121 -11.65 1.86 3.09
N ARG A 122 -12.00 0.61 2.81
CA ARG A 122 -13.13 0.20 1.97
C ARG A 122 -14.06 -0.70 2.78
N PRO A 123 -14.96 -0.15 3.60
CA PRO A 123 -15.77 -0.93 4.55
C PRO A 123 -16.76 -1.90 3.88
N TRP A 124 -17.06 -1.69 2.61
CA TRP A 124 -17.92 -2.57 1.80
C TRP A 124 -17.23 -3.84 1.29
N LEU A 125 -15.90 -3.98 1.47
CA LEU A 125 -15.16 -5.19 1.13
C LEU A 125 -14.99 -6.06 2.38
N ASP A 126 -14.92 -7.37 2.19
CA ASP A 126 -14.68 -8.33 3.28
C ASP A 126 -13.20 -8.44 3.64
N VAL A 127 -12.32 -8.19 2.66
CA VAL A 127 -10.87 -8.28 2.85
C VAL A 127 -10.37 -7.19 3.79
N ARG A 128 -9.58 -7.58 4.78
CA ARG A 128 -8.97 -6.68 5.77
C ARG A 128 -7.47 -6.89 5.84
N MET A 129 -6.73 -5.79 5.95
CA MET A 129 -5.30 -5.86 6.24
C MET A 129 -5.11 -6.25 7.71
N PRO A 130 -4.32 -7.30 8.02
CA PRO A 130 -4.04 -7.68 9.40
C PRO A 130 -3.07 -6.71 10.08
N THR A 131 -3.04 -6.73 11.41
CA THR A 131 -2.02 -6.04 12.20
C THR A 131 -0.81 -6.98 12.35
N PHE A 132 0.37 -6.52 11.95
CA PHE A 132 1.59 -7.34 11.92
C PHE A 132 2.42 -7.27 13.20
N GLY A 133 2.07 -6.41 14.15
CA GLY A 133 2.83 -6.24 15.40
C GLY A 133 4.28 -5.78 15.17
N LEU A 134 4.51 -4.97 14.13
CA LEU A 134 5.83 -4.40 13.85
C LEU A 134 6.17 -3.33 14.89
N ASP A 135 7.42 -3.30 15.33
CA ASP A 135 7.97 -2.20 16.11
C ASP A 135 8.23 -0.96 15.24
N ASP A 136 8.53 0.15 15.89
CA ASP A 136 8.71 1.44 15.23
C ASP A 136 9.87 1.42 14.23
N GLN A 137 10.94 0.70 14.55
CA GLN A 137 12.09 0.56 13.66
C GLN A 137 11.71 -0.18 12.38
N ASN A 138 11.03 -1.32 12.50
CA ASN A 138 10.59 -2.12 11.37
C ASN A 138 9.58 -1.35 10.50
N ILE A 139 8.64 -0.60 11.10
CA ILE A 139 7.69 0.23 10.34
C ILE A 139 8.46 1.29 9.54
N ASN A 140 9.40 2.01 10.15
CA ASN A 140 10.21 3.01 9.46
C ASN A 140 11.05 2.40 8.33
N GLN A 141 11.58 1.19 8.50
CA GLN A 141 12.30 0.47 7.46
C GLN A 141 11.40 0.12 6.27
N VAL A 142 10.16 -0.31 6.52
CA VAL A 142 9.16 -0.57 5.45
C VAL A 142 8.80 0.72 4.72
N ILE A 143 8.58 1.83 5.43
CA ILE A 143 8.30 3.14 4.82
C ILE A 143 9.49 3.60 3.96
N SER A 144 10.70 3.50 4.48
CA SER A 144 11.93 3.86 3.75
C SER A 144 12.11 2.99 2.50
N TYR A 145 11.76 1.71 2.57
CA TYR A 145 11.76 0.81 1.42
C TYR A 145 10.77 1.28 0.33
N PHE A 146 9.52 1.57 0.69
CA PHE A 146 8.54 2.09 -0.27
C PHE A 146 8.98 3.42 -0.88
N GLY A 147 9.54 4.33 -0.09
CA GLY A 147 10.14 5.55 -0.59
C GLY A 147 11.26 5.27 -1.60
N SER A 148 12.12 4.31 -1.31
CA SER A 148 13.26 3.93 -2.16
C SER A 148 12.83 3.36 -3.51
N ILE A 149 11.84 2.46 -3.54
CA ILE A 149 11.35 1.86 -4.80
C ILE A 149 10.51 2.83 -5.63
N SER A 150 9.94 3.85 -5.00
CA SER A 150 9.16 4.91 -5.67
C SER A 150 10.00 6.13 -6.07
N ASN A 151 11.32 6.10 -5.87
CA ASN A 151 12.23 7.25 -6.08
C ASN A 151 11.85 8.52 -5.31
N THR A 152 11.19 8.38 -4.16
CA THR A 152 10.74 9.48 -3.31
C THR A 152 11.60 9.63 -2.05
N ILE A 153 12.91 9.36 -2.18
CA ILE A 153 13.87 9.55 -1.10
C ILE A 153 14.22 11.04 -1.02
N GLY A 154 13.66 11.70 -0.08
CA GLY A 154 13.99 13.08 0.29
C GLY A 154 13.43 13.35 1.68
N PRO A 155 13.74 14.48 2.30
CA PRO A 155 12.93 14.89 3.44
C PRO A 155 11.49 14.89 2.96
N PHE A 156 10.65 14.11 3.62
CA PHE A 156 9.23 14.03 3.32
C PHE A 156 8.74 15.45 3.19
N GLN A 157 8.31 15.83 2.00
CA GLN A 157 7.77 17.14 1.80
C GLN A 157 6.53 17.19 2.67
N THR A 158 6.68 17.80 3.84
CA THR A 158 5.53 18.33 4.55
C THR A 158 4.93 19.30 3.54
N HIS A 159 3.85 18.84 2.90
CA HIS A 159 3.09 19.75 2.07
C HIS A 159 2.68 20.87 3.00
N GLU A 160 3.37 22.01 2.90
CA GLU A 160 2.71 23.23 3.27
C GLU A 160 1.40 23.15 2.50
N LEU A 161 0.32 22.93 3.24
CA LEU A 161 -1.02 23.13 2.73
C LEU A 161 -0.98 24.56 2.20
N ARG A 162 -0.65 24.70 0.91
CA ARG A 162 -0.80 26.00 0.27
C ARG A 162 -2.23 26.31 0.54
N THR A 163 -2.44 27.28 1.40
CA THR A 163 -3.77 27.84 1.65
C THR A 163 -4.36 28.05 0.27
N ALA A 164 -5.31 27.18 -0.08
CA ALA A 164 -5.91 27.17 -1.40
C ALA A 164 -6.33 28.61 -1.65
N SER A 165 -5.80 29.21 -2.71
CA SER A 165 -6.33 30.50 -3.15
C SER A 165 -7.83 30.30 -3.26
N SER A 166 -8.63 31.13 -2.62
CA SER A 166 -10.09 31.02 -2.58
C SER A 166 -10.71 30.89 -3.99
N THR A 167 -10.01 31.37 -5.01
CA THR A 167 -10.38 31.22 -6.43
C THR A 167 -10.08 29.83 -7.00
N GLY A 168 -9.06 29.12 -6.49
CA GLY A 168 -8.72 27.76 -6.92
C GLY A 168 -9.71 26.71 -6.39
N ASP A 169 -10.24 26.89 -5.18
CA ASP A 169 -11.20 25.98 -4.58
C ASP A 169 -12.55 25.99 -5.33
N ALA A 170 -13.05 27.18 -5.70
CA ALA A 170 -14.31 27.29 -6.44
C ALA A 170 -14.26 26.57 -7.80
N GLY A 171 -13.17 26.71 -8.54
CA GLY A 171 -13.00 26.05 -9.83
C GLY A 171 -12.79 24.54 -9.69
N GLY A 172 -12.04 24.11 -8.67
CA GLY A 172 -11.86 22.70 -8.33
C GLY A 172 -13.17 22.03 -7.95
N LYS A 173 -13.99 22.69 -7.14
CA LYS A 173 -15.33 22.21 -6.78
C LYS A 173 -16.23 22.08 -8.01
N GLN A 174 -16.24 23.07 -8.88
CA GLN A 174 -17.04 23.03 -10.11
C GLN A 174 -16.64 21.86 -11.00
N LEU A 175 -15.35 21.61 -11.19
CA LEU A 175 -14.87 20.47 -11.96
C LEU A 175 -15.19 19.14 -11.27
N PHE A 176 -15.04 19.07 -9.94
CA PHE A 176 -15.36 17.87 -9.16
C PHE A 176 -16.84 17.46 -9.32
N GLU A 177 -17.75 18.44 -9.35
CA GLU A 177 -19.18 18.22 -9.60
C GLU A 177 -19.45 17.85 -11.06
N LEU A 178 -18.82 18.56 -12.01
CA LEU A 178 -18.96 18.31 -13.44
C LEU A 178 -18.50 16.89 -13.82
N LEU A 179 -17.38 16.45 -13.31
CA LEU A 179 -16.80 15.13 -13.56
C LEU A 179 -17.46 14.03 -12.73
N LYS A 180 -18.44 14.40 -11.90
CA LYS A 180 -19.26 13.46 -11.11
C LYS A 180 -18.46 12.50 -10.24
N CYS A 181 -17.37 12.99 -9.61
CA CYS A 181 -16.48 12.17 -8.78
C CYS A 181 -17.21 11.41 -7.67
N GLN A 182 -18.31 12.00 -7.15
CA GLN A 182 -19.16 11.41 -6.11
C GLN A 182 -20.03 10.25 -6.58
N GLN A 183 -20.09 9.95 -7.90
CA GLN A 183 -20.79 8.75 -8.36
C GLN A 183 -20.11 7.46 -7.91
N CYS A 184 -18.79 7.51 -7.70
CA CYS A 184 -18.02 6.38 -7.24
C CYS A 184 -17.42 6.63 -5.85
N HIS A 185 -16.86 7.83 -5.63
CA HIS A 185 -16.18 8.16 -4.39
C HIS A 185 -17.14 8.51 -3.26
N VAL A 186 -16.95 7.84 -2.13
CA VAL A 186 -17.69 8.11 -0.90
C VAL A 186 -17.22 9.43 -0.28
N LEU A 187 -18.15 10.19 0.29
CA LEU A 187 -17.92 11.35 1.14
C LEU A 187 -18.65 11.15 2.48
N GLY A 188 -18.19 10.19 3.27
CA GLY A 188 -18.73 9.86 4.58
C GLY A 188 -19.77 8.75 4.58
N ALA A 189 -20.99 9.03 4.15
CA ALA A 189 -22.03 8.02 4.11
C ALA A 189 -21.85 7.08 2.92
N ILE A 190 -21.95 5.77 3.18
CA ILE A 190 -21.98 4.77 2.12
C ILE A 190 -23.38 4.77 1.51
N PRO A 191 -23.53 5.00 0.18
CA PRO A 191 -24.82 4.91 -0.49
C PRO A 191 -25.42 3.52 -0.32
N LYS A 192 -26.71 3.45 0.08
CA LYS A 192 -27.41 2.18 0.29
C LYS A 192 -27.88 1.53 -1.02
N ASP A 193 -28.09 2.35 -2.04
CA ASP A 193 -28.73 1.94 -3.30
C ASP A 193 -27.74 1.73 -4.45
N GLN A 194 -26.44 1.71 -4.15
CA GLN A 194 -25.40 1.47 -5.16
C GLN A 194 -24.72 0.11 -4.95
N PRO A 195 -24.41 -0.62 -6.04
CA PRO A 195 -23.58 -1.80 -5.95
C PRO A 195 -22.23 -1.47 -5.31
N THR A 196 -21.85 -2.22 -4.32
CA THR A 196 -20.58 -2.00 -3.58
C THR A 196 -19.36 -2.10 -4.50
N SER A 197 -19.49 -2.84 -5.61
CA SER A 197 -18.45 -2.93 -6.64
C SER A 197 -18.15 -1.59 -7.32
N ASN A 198 -19.08 -0.65 -7.30
CA ASN A 198 -18.89 0.67 -7.93
C ASN A 198 -18.33 1.72 -6.95
N LEU A 199 -18.17 1.37 -5.67
CA LEU A 199 -17.71 2.30 -4.67
C LEU A 199 -16.18 2.44 -4.68
N ALA A 200 -15.73 3.67 -4.56
CA ALA A 200 -14.32 4.06 -4.45
C ALA A 200 -14.05 4.71 -3.07
N PRO A 201 -12.78 4.74 -2.61
CA PRO A 201 -12.43 5.24 -1.29
C PRO A 201 -12.98 6.61 -0.95
N ASP A 202 -13.23 6.85 0.33
CA ASP A 202 -13.68 8.13 0.86
C ASP A 202 -12.61 9.22 0.63
N LEU A 203 -12.96 10.22 -0.17
CA LEU A 203 -12.04 11.29 -0.54
C LEU A 203 -11.71 12.23 0.64
N ARG A 204 -12.47 12.18 1.72
CA ARG A 204 -12.13 12.96 2.93
C ARG A 204 -10.83 12.50 3.59
N MET A 205 -10.33 11.30 3.21
CA MET A 205 -9.00 10.84 3.63
C MET A 205 -7.86 11.48 2.83
N ALA A 206 -8.13 12.08 1.66
CA ALA A 206 -7.08 12.54 0.75
C ALA A 206 -6.08 13.51 1.41
N PRO A 207 -6.50 14.52 2.20
CA PRO A 207 -5.57 15.49 2.78
C PRO A 207 -4.53 14.90 3.71
N GLU A 208 -4.92 13.89 4.50
CA GLU A 208 -4.01 13.27 5.48
C GLU A 208 -3.23 12.09 4.88
N ARG A 209 -3.82 11.44 3.87
CA ARG A 209 -3.29 10.19 3.33
C ARG A 209 -2.42 10.36 2.11
N LEU A 210 -2.84 11.20 1.16
CA LEU A 210 -2.22 11.25 -0.17
C LEU A 210 -1.20 12.37 -0.30
N GLN A 211 -0.18 12.13 -1.11
CA GLN A 211 0.76 13.16 -1.55
C GLN A 211 0.14 13.99 -2.68
N ALA A 212 0.28 15.31 -2.61
CA ALA A 212 -0.34 16.22 -3.56
C ALA A 212 0.13 16.00 -5.00
N ASP A 213 1.41 15.74 -5.20
CA ASP A 213 1.99 15.48 -6.52
C ASP A 213 1.47 14.16 -7.10
N TRP A 214 1.32 13.14 -6.24
CA TRP A 214 0.72 11.88 -6.67
C TRP A 214 -0.73 12.06 -7.13
N ILE A 215 -1.51 12.92 -6.48
CA ILE A 215 -2.88 13.23 -6.91
C ILE A 215 -2.87 13.82 -8.32
N MET A 216 -1.91 14.69 -8.63
CA MET A 216 -1.75 15.26 -9.98
C MET A 216 -1.51 14.17 -11.02
N ASP A 217 -0.53 13.30 -10.78
CA ASP A 217 -0.16 12.23 -11.71
C ASP A 217 -1.28 11.20 -11.85
N TRP A 218 -1.95 10.87 -10.74
CA TRP A 218 -3.10 9.97 -10.74
C TRP A 218 -4.26 10.50 -11.58
N LEU A 219 -4.58 11.78 -11.48
CA LEU A 219 -5.66 12.39 -12.26
C LEU A 219 -5.34 12.45 -13.76
N LYS A 220 -4.06 12.58 -14.14
CA LYS A 220 -3.61 12.55 -15.53
C LYS A 220 -3.87 11.21 -16.19
N LYS A 221 -3.37 10.13 -15.58
CA LYS A 221 -3.41 8.78 -16.15
C LYS A 221 -3.49 7.69 -15.07
N PRO A 222 -4.68 7.43 -14.53
CA PRO A 222 -4.82 6.44 -13.44
C PRO A 222 -4.37 5.03 -13.83
N SER A 223 -4.62 4.60 -15.07
CA SER A 223 -4.30 3.26 -15.56
C SER A 223 -2.80 3.02 -15.76
N ASP A 224 -2.01 4.08 -15.98
CA ASP A 224 -0.56 3.96 -16.11
C ASP A 224 0.10 3.69 -14.74
N ILE A 225 -0.50 4.24 -13.67
CA ILE A 225 -0.04 4.04 -12.30
C ILE A 225 -0.56 2.73 -11.72
N LEU A 226 -1.81 2.42 -11.97
CA LEU A 226 -2.47 1.20 -11.47
C LEU A 226 -3.26 0.54 -12.60
N PRO A 227 -2.65 -0.39 -13.34
CA PRO A 227 -3.32 -1.16 -14.37
C PRO A 227 -4.56 -1.86 -13.80
N GLY A 228 -5.66 -1.81 -14.54
CA GLY A 228 -6.93 -2.40 -14.11
C GLY A 228 -7.76 -1.54 -13.13
N THR A 229 -7.34 -0.33 -12.83
CA THR A 229 -8.17 0.61 -12.05
C THR A 229 -9.47 0.93 -12.78
N ARG A 230 -10.54 1.08 -12.02
CA ARG A 230 -11.84 1.51 -12.56
C ARG A 230 -11.99 3.03 -12.68
N MET A 231 -11.03 3.78 -12.12
CA MET A 231 -11.05 5.23 -12.27
C MET A 231 -10.76 5.62 -13.71
N PRO A 232 -11.68 6.35 -14.38
CA PRO A 232 -11.48 6.73 -15.77
C PRO A 232 -10.40 7.82 -15.88
N ALA A 233 -9.76 7.91 -17.05
CA ALA A 233 -8.93 9.05 -17.42
C ALA A 233 -9.85 10.20 -17.87
N PHE A 234 -9.93 11.26 -17.09
CA PHE A 234 -10.73 12.43 -17.45
C PHE A 234 -10.06 13.33 -18.48
N TRP A 235 -8.74 13.21 -18.62
CA TRP A 235 -7.92 13.87 -19.64
C TRP A 235 -7.20 12.83 -20.51
N PRO A 236 -7.93 12.06 -21.36
CA PRO A 236 -7.36 10.94 -22.11
C PRO A 236 -6.25 11.39 -23.06
N ASP A 237 -6.35 12.59 -23.60
CA ASP A 237 -5.38 13.18 -24.52
C ASP A 237 -4.50 14.24 -23.84
N TYR A 238 -4.23 14.08 -22.54
CA TYR A 238 -3.36 15.02 -21.82
C TYR A 238 -2.07 15.32 -22.63
N PRO A 239 -1.66 16.59 -22.76
CA PRO A 239 -2.09 17.81 -22.03
C PRO A 239 -3.34 18.52 -22.57
N LYS A 240 -4.03 17.98 -23.56
CA LYS A 240 -5.26 18.58 -24.10
C LYS A 240 -6.43 18.36 -23.13
N SER A 241 -7.25 19.40 -22.96
CA SER A 241 -8.51 19.29 -22.22
C SER A 241 -9.69 19.50 -23.14
N TYR A 242 -10.77 18.79 -22.85
CA TYR A 242 -12.08 18.95 -23.48
C TYR A 242 -13.06 19.78 -22.63
N TYR A 243 -12.60 20.25 -21.47
CA TYR A 243 -13.41 21.05 -20.55
C TYR A 243 -13.03 22.52 -20.70
N PRO A 244 -14.00 23.45 -20.88
CA PRO A 244 -13.71 24.87 -21.10
C PRO A 244 -13.29 25.61 -19.83
N GLN A 245 -13.51 25.02 -18.66
CA GLN A 245 -13.16 25.63 -17.38
C GLN A 245 -11.66 25.99 -17.35
N MET A 246 -11.33 27.08 -16.69
CA MET A 246 -9.93 27.55 -16.55
C MET A 246 -9.20 27.70 -17.89
N GLY A 247 -9.92 28.21 -18.90
CA GLY A 247 -9.35 28.44 -20.23
C GLY A 247 -9.01 27.18 -21.01
N GLY A 248 -9.52 26.01 -20.59
CA GLY A 248 -9.23 24.74 -21.26
C GLY A 248 -7.86 24.17 -20.97
N ASP A 249 -7.16 24.66 -19.94
CA ASP A 249 -5.83 24.16 -19.55
C ASP A 249 -5.95 22.96 -18.60
N ALA A 250 -5.55 21.77 -19.08
CA ALA A 250 -5.66 20.53 -18.34
C ALA A 250 -4.84 20.53 -17.04
N GLU A 251 -3.63 21.08 -17.06
CA GLU A 251 -2.77 21.12 -15.86
C GLU A 251 -3.38 21.97 -14.76
N THR A 252 -3.93 23.15 -15.12
CA THR A 252 -4.63 24.02 -14.17
C THR A 252 -5.90 23.37 -13.63
N GLN A 253 -6.65 22.66 -14.48
CA GLN A 253 -7.86 21.91 -14.08
C GLN A 253 -7.54 20.82 -13.08
N ILE A 254 -6.53 20.00 -13.36
CA ILE A 254 -6.08 18.91 -12.48
C ILE A 254 -5.59 19.46 -11.14
N ARG A 255 -4.82 20.55 -11.19
CA ARG A 255 -4.34 21.26 -9.98
C ARG A 255 -5.48 21.77 -9.12
N ALA A 256 -6.50 22.35 -9.75
CA ALA A 256 -7.67 22.84 -9.02
C ALA A 256 -8.46 21.70 -8.35
N ILE A 257 -8.63 20.55 -9.00
CA ILE A 257 -9.24 19.37 -8.37
C ILE A 257 -8.39 18.88 -7.19
N ARG A 258 -7.06 18.76 -7.36
CA ARG A 258 -6.16 18.41 -6.26
C ARG A 258 -6.35 19.35 -5.07
N ASP A 259 -6.33 20.66 -5.31
CA ASP A 259 -6.44 21.66 -4.26
C ASP A 259 -7.81 21.57 -3.56
N HIS A 260 -8.88 21.33 -4.33
CA HIS A 260 -10.22 21.07 -3.76
C HIS A 260 -10.24 19.80 -2.88
N LEU A 261 -9.65 18.69 -3.34
CA LEU A 261 -9.57 17.45 -2.56
C LEU A 261 -8.80 17.66 -1.24
N LEU A 262 -7.78 18.47 -1.25
CA LEU A 262 -6.97 18.80 -0.05
C LEU A 262 -7.71 19.70 0.95
N THR A 263 -8.87 20.28 0.59
CA THR A 263 -9.73 21.02 1.55
C THR A 263 -10.62 20.09 2.39
N PHE A 264 -10.83 18.85 1.98
CA PHE A 264 -11.72 17.92 2.70
C PHE A 264 -11.24 17.65 4.12
N ARG A 265 -12.16 17.33 5.02
CA ARG A 265 -11.86 17.06 6.44
C ARG A 265 -12.75 15.95 6.96
N GLY A 266 -12.34 15.35 8.11
CA GLY A 266 -13.14 14.39 8.85
C GLY A 266 -13.25 13.02 8.19
N GLY A 267 -12.30 12.66 7.34
CA GLY A 267 -12.15 11.31 6.82
C GLY A 267 -11.65 10.33 7.90
N PRO A 268 -11.85 9.01 7.69
CA PRO A 268 -11.24 8.02 8.57
C PRO A 268 -9.72 8.13 8.49
N SER A 269 -9.06 8.22 9.64
CA SER A 269 -7.60 8.28 9.75
C SER A 269 -7.11 7.31 10.82
N PRO A 270 -6.01 6.57 10.60
CA PRO A 270 -5.42 5.74 11.61
C PRO A 270 -4.87 6.63 12.74
N LYS A 271 -5.12 6.23 13.97
CA LYS A 271 -4.60 6.95 15.13
C LYS A 271 -3.25 6.35 15.51
N VAL A 272 -2.26 7.18 15.74
CA VAL A 272 -1.05 6.77 16.43
C VAL A 272 -1.48 6.48 17.87
N GLY A 273 -1.83 5.22 18.15
CA GLY A 273 -2.21 4.80 19.49
C GLY A 273 -1.03 5.03 20.42
N GLY A 274 -1.22 5.81 21.48
CA GLY A 274 -0.33 5.79 22.62
C GLY A 274 -0.17 4.32 23.05
N ALA A 275 1.03 3.91 23.36
CA ALA A 275 1.34 2.59 23.87
C ALA A 275 0.34 2.28 25.02
N LYS A 276 -0.57 1.35 24.81
CA LYS A 276 -1.31 0.77 25.92
C LYS A 276 -0.24 0.06 26.73
N ASN A 277 0.10 0.62 27.89
CA ASN A 277 0.89 -0.06 28.89
C ASN A 277 0.25 -1.43 29.11
N ALA A 278 0.95 -2.48 28.68
CA ALA A 278 0.66 -3.85 29.02
C ALA A 278 1.14 -4.09 30.46
N ASN A 279 0.51 -3.39 31.44
CA ASN A 279 0.66 -3.67 32.87
C ASN A 279 -0.61 -3.15 33.53
N ASN A 280 -1.62 -4.01 33.61
CA ASN A 280 -2.59 -4.08 34.69
C ASN A 280 -3.53 -5.27 34.43
N ASN A 281 -3.05 -6.46 34.70
CA ASN A 281 -3.87 -7.55 35.15
C ASN A 281 -3.08 -8.28 36.24
N ASN A 282 -3.09 -7.70 37.44
CA ASN A 282 -2.98 -8.40 38.70
C ASN A 282 -4.06 -7.78 39.60
N ASN A 283 -5.19 -8.43 39.64
CA ASN A 283 -5.99 -8.67 40.83
C ASN A 283 -7.09 -9.67 40.49
#